data_35856392543b81b2af9f76496df411fe
#
_entry.id   35856392543b81b2af9f76496df411fe
#
_cell.length_a   1.000
_cell.length_b   1.000
_cell.length_c   1.000
_cell.angle_alpha   90.00
_cell.angle_beta   90.00
_cell.angle_gamma   90.00
#
_symmetry.space_group_name_H-M   'P 1'
#
loop_
_entity.id
_entity.type
_entity.pdbx_description
1 polymer ?
#
loop_
_entity_poly.entity_id
_entity_poly.type
_entity_poly.pdbx_seq_one_letter_code
_entity_poly.pdbx_strand_id
1 'polypeptide(L)'
;MKPISPSERLLIEEVMLAARKTRIVVRGLAIGALIKSIRIQLGMFQGELAKRAGVPQSTVSRIEQGQRDTSLSTLHKILGALSCDLVIAPLLQDSIDAIRRKQARKIAEKQVRYLKGTMNLEDQQPDSRFIEELLKQEEERLLKDPNVNLWKE
;
A
#
# COMPACT_ATOMS: atom_id res chain seq x y z
N MET A 1 19.22 1.83 11.02
CA MET A 1 18.05 0.96 10.80
C MET A 1 18.54 -0.46 10.53
N LYS A 2 17.96 -1.49 11.18
CA LYS A 2 18.42 -2.87 11.00
C LYS A 2 18.08 -3.32 9.55
N PRO A 3 19.02 -3.87 8.78
CA PRO A 3 18.73 -4.32 7.44
C PRO A 3 17.74 -5.50 7.47
N ILE A 4 16.79 -5.51 6.54
CA ILE A 4 15.83 -6.60 6.36
C ILE A 4 16.58 -7.83 5.86
N SER A 5 16.35 -8.99 6.47
CA SER A 5 16.97 -10.24 6.04
C SER A 5 16.48 -10.68 4.64
N PRO A 6 17.25 -11.49 3.90
CA PRO A 6 16.80 -12.05 2.62
C PRO A 6 15.47 -12.80 2.72
N SER A 7 15.27 -13.56 3.80
CA SER A 7 14.04 -14.32 4.05
C SER A 7 12.82 -13.41 4.25
N GLU A 8 12.99 -12.30 4.99
CA GLU A 8 11.91 -11.30 5.16
C GLU A 8 11.55 -10.62 3.84
N ARG A 9 12.54 -10.37 2.95
CA ARG A 9 12.27 -9.83 1.61
C ARG A 9 11.44 -10.78 0.78
N LEU A 10 11.80 -12.06 0.73
CA LEU A 10 11.06 -13.09 0.01
C LEU A 10 9.62 -13.20 0.53
N LEU A 11 9.43 -13.21 1.84
CA LEU A 11 8.09 -13.26 2.45
C LEU A 11 7.23 -12.06 2.02
N ILE A 12 7.79 -10.85 2.05
CA ILE A 12 7.09 -9.64 1.62
C ILE A 12 6.70 -9.76 0.13
N GLU A 13 7.60 -10.23 -0.73
CA GLU A 13 7.33 -10.41 -2.16
C GLU A 13 6.23 -11.44 -2.41
N GLU A 14 6.23 -12.56 -1.69
CA GLU A 14 5.18 -13.59 -1.79
C GLU A 14 3.81 -13.04 -1.35
N VAL A 15 3.74 -12.34 -0.22
CA VAL A 15 2.51 -11.70 0.25
C VAL A 15 1.99 -10.68 -0.77
N MET A 16 2.87 -9.88 -1.36
CA MET A 16 2.52 -8.90 -2.38
C MET A 16 2.01 -9.56 -3.66
N LEU A 17 2.63 -10.66 -4.08
CA LEU A 17 2.22 -11.42 -5.26
C LEU A 17 0.82 -12.02 -5.06
N ALA A 18 0.57 -12.64 -3.90
CA ALA A 18 -0.73 -13.19 -3.54
C ALA A 18 -1.81 -12.09 -3.50
N ALA A 19 -1.52 -10.95 -2.87
CA ALA A 19 -2.43 -9.81 -2.80
C ALA A 19 -2.77 -9.25 -4.19
N ARG A 20 -1.80 -9.18 -5.12
CA ARG A 20 -2.03 -8.74 -6.50
C ARG A 20 -2.97 -9.68 -7.25
N LYS A 21 -2.78 -11.00 -7.13
CA LYS A 21 -3.67 -12.00 -7.75
C LYS A 21 -5.10 -11.86 -7.22
N THR A 22 -5.26 -11.75 -5.90
CA THR A 22 -6.57 -11.58 -5.26
C THR A 22 -7.24 -10.28 -5.71
N ARG A 23 -6.50 -9.16 -5.79
CA ARG A 23 -7.04 -7.87 -6.25
C ARG A 23 -7.66 -7.95 -7.64
N ILE A 24 -7.06 -8.71 -8.56
CA ILE A 24 -7.59 -8.87 -9.93
C ILE A 24 -8.96 -9.55 -9.88
N VAL A 25 -9.10 -10.59 -9.06
CA VAL A 25 -10.34 -11.37 -8.93
C VAL A 25 -11.46 -10.56 -8.26
N VAL A 26 -11.13 -9.79 -7.21
CA VAL A 26 -12.13 -9.04 -6.42
C VAL A 26 -12.31 -7.59 -6.89
N ARG A 27 -11.74 -7.21 -8.02
CA ARG A 27 -11.81 -5.83 -8.54
C ARG A 27 -13.26 -5.41 -8.78
N GLY A 28 -13.69 -4.37 -8.07
CA GLY A 28 -15.05 -3.84 -8.16
C GLY A 28 -16.10 -4.60 -7.33
N LEU A 29 -15.71 -5.64 -6.60
CA LEU A 29 -16.60 -6.34 -5.70
C LEU A 29 -16.64 -5.63 -4.34
N ALA A 30 -17.83 -5.10 -3.99
CA ALA A 30 -18.04 -4.51 -2.67
C ALA A 30 -18.09 -5.60 -1.60
N ILE A 31 -17.43 -5.40 -0.46
CA ILE A 31 -17.41 -6.37 0.65
C ILE A 31 -18.83 -6.71 1.15
N GLY A 32 -19.76 -5.75 1.16
CA GLY A 32 -21.14 -5.99 1.54
C GLY A 32 -21.86 -6.95 0.59
N ALA A 33 -21.64 -6.83 -0.73
CA ALA A 33 -22.19 -7.74 -1.72
C ALA A 33 -21.65 -9.17 -1.54
N LEU A 34 -20.37 -9.30 -1.21
CA LEU A 34 -19.74 -10.60 -0.93
C LEU A 34 -20.35 -11.25 0.32
N ILE A 35 -20.46 -10.50 1.42
CA ILE A 35 -21.11 -10.95 2.66
C ILE A 35 -22.54 -11.44 2.37
N LYS A 36 -23.32 -10.64 1.63
CA LYS A 36 -24.69 -11.00 1.23
C LYS A 36 -24.72 -12.32 0.43
N SER A 37 -23.84 -12.47 -0.55
CA SER A 37 -23.77 -13.67 -1.39
C SER A 37 -23.44 -14.92 -0.58
N ILE A 38 -22.44 -14.85 0.31
CA ILE A 38 -22.05 -15.96 1.18
C ILE A 38 -23.20 -16.32 2.13
N ARG A 39 -23.82 -15.33 2.77
CA ARG A 39 -24.96 -15.54 3.66
C ARG A 39 -26.12 -16.27 2.96
N ILE A 40 -26.46 -15.83 1.75
CA ILE A 40 -27.55 -16.46 0.97
C ILE A 40 -27.18 -17.90 0.60
N GLN A 41 -25.96 -18.16 0.17
CA GLN A 41 -25.50 -19.52 -0.17
C GLN A 41 -25.51 -20.46 1.05
N LEU A 42 -25.28 -19.90 2.26
CA LEU A 42 -25.40 -20.63 3.52
C LEU A 42 -26.85 -20.79 4.00
N GLY A 43 -27.85 -20.27 3.28
CA GLY A 43 -29.27 -20.32 3.64
C GLY A 43 -29.63 -19.49 4.87
N MET A 44 -28.81 -18.50 5.25
CA MET A 44 -29.04 -17.68 6.45
C MET A 44 -29.88 -16.45 6.15
N PHE A 45 -30.76 -16.07 7.09
CA PHE A 45 -31.39 -14.74 7.12
C PHE A 45 -30.48 -13.69 7.76
N GLN A 46 -30.69 -12.41 7.43
CA GLN A 46 -29.91 -11.31 8.02
C GLN A 46 -29.96 -11.28 9.54
N GLY A 47 -31.14 -11.61 10.13
CA GLY A 47 -31.31 -11.67 11.58
C GLY A 47 -30.48 -12.77 12.24
N GLU A 48 -30.33 -13.93 11.59
CA GLU A 48 -29.53 -15.05 12.07
C GLU A 48 -28.05 -14.69 12.04
N LEU A 49 -27.58 -14.11 10.95
CA LEU A 49 -26.19 -13.62 10.84
C LEU A 49 -25.90 -12.56 11.90
N ALA A 50 -26.81 -11.60 12.09
CA ALA A 50 -26.69 -10.55 13.09
C ALA A 50 -26.56 -11.11 14.51
N LYS A 51 -27.43 -12.08 14.87
CA LYS A 51 -27.40 -12.78 16.16
C LYS A 51 -26.08 -13.52 16.38
N ARG A 52 -25.60 -14.27 15.38
CA ARG A 52 -24.31 -15.01 15.45
C ARG A 52 -23.11 -14.09 15.55
N ALA A 53 -23.13 -12.97 14.84
CA ALA A 53 -22.07 -11.98 14.84
C ALA A 53 -22.09 -11.04 16.07
N GLY A 54 -23.16 -11.08 16.87
CA GLY A 54 -23.34 -10.18 18.02
C GLY A 54 -23.44 -8.70 17.60
N VAL A 55 -24.15 -8.43 16.47
CA VAL A 55 -24.38 -7.08 15.96
C VAL A 55 -25.87 -6.86 15.66
N PRO A 56 -26.36 -5.61 15.63
CA PRO A 56 -27.73 -5.33 15.22
C PRO A 56 -28.01 -5.77 13.78
N GLN A 57 -29.21 -6.29 13.49
CA GLN A 57 -29.63 -6.65 12.13
C GLN A 57 -29.53 -5.47 11.16
N SER A 58 -29.86 -4.25 11.62
CA SER A 58 -29.74 -3.04 10.81
C SER A 58 -28.29 -2.78 10.38
N THR A 59 -27.30 -3.21 11.16
CA THR A 59 -25.88 -3.13 10.78
C THR A 59 -25.57 -4.06 9.62
N VAL A 60 -26.01 -5.32 9.69
CA VAL A 60 -25.85 -6.29 8.59
C VAL A 60 -26.51 -5.77 7.32
N SER A 61 -27.77 -5.32 7.41
CA SER A 61 -28.51 -4.78 6.28
C SER A 61 -27.78 -3.60 5.59
N ARG A 62 -27.32 -2.61 6.36
CA ARG A 62 -26.60 -1.44 5.83
C ARG A 62 -25.27 -1.80 5.20
N ILE A 63 -24.54 -2.77 5.76
CA ILE A 63 -23.27 -3.24 5.19
C ILE A 63 -23.53 -3.95 3.86
N GLU A 64 -24.51 -4.83 3.79
CA GLU A 64 -24.89 -5.55 2.57
C GLU A 64 -25.36 -4.61 1.45
N GLN A 65 -25.92 -3.45 1.81
CA GLN A 65 -26.35 -2.41 0.87
C GLN A 65 -25.23 -1.40 0.52
N GLY A 66 -24.06 -1.53 1.14
CA GLY A 66 -22.95 -0.58 0.92
C GLY A 66 -23.22 0.83 1.49
N GLN A 67 -24.18 0.96 2.40
CA GLN A 67 -24.60 2.27 2.96
C GLN A 67 -23.81 2.70 4.19
N ARG A 68 -22.88 1.89 4.65
CA ARG A 68 -22.13 2.17 5.89
C ARG A 68 -20.67 1.75 5.76
N ASP A 69 -19.79 2.67 6.10
CA ASP A 69 -18.41 2.34 6.44
C ASP A 69 -18.41 1.54 7.74
N THR A 70 -17.72 0.41 7.70
CA THR A 70 -17.73 -0.53 8.82
C THR A 70 -16.31 -0.71 9.35
N SER A 71 -16.17 -0.83 10.68
CA SER A 71 -14.88 -1.10 11.29
C SER A 71 -14.40 -2.51 10.95
N LEU A 72 -13.07 -2.70 10.92
CA LEU A 72 -12.46 -4.03 10.75
C LEU A 72 -12.93 -5.02 11.80
N SER A 73 -13.15 -4.55 13.05
CA SER A 73 -13.69 -5.38 14.14
C SER A 73 -15.08 -5.91 13.82
N THR A 74 -15.96 -5.06 13.25
CA THR A 74 -17.31 -5.48 12.85
C THR A 74 -17.27 -6.45 11.67
N LEU A 75 -16.41 -6.20 10.66
CA LEU A 75 -16.21 -7.13 9.55
C LEU A 75 -15.70 -8.50 10.03
N HIS A 76 -14.75 -8.51 10.94
CA HIS A 76 -14.23 -9.75 11.53
C HIS A 76 -15.32 -10.56 12.22
N LYS A 77 -16.19 -9.91 13.01
CA LYS A 77 -17.33 -10.57 13.67
C LYS A 77 -18.33 -11.17 12.65
N ILE A 78 -18.68 -10.40 11.63
CA ILE A 78 -19.64 -10.85 10.60
C ILE A 78 -19.07 -11.99 9.77
N LEU A 79 -17.82 -11.87 9.31
CA LEU A 79 -17.17 -12.92 8.52
C LEU A 79 -16.92 -14.17 9.36
N GLY A 80 -16.50 -14.05 10.60
CA GLY A 80 -16.35 -15.17 11.53
C GLY A 80 -17.69 -15.90 11.76
N ALA A 81 -18.83 -15.18 11.84
CA ALA A 81 -20.15 -15.77 11.91
C ALA A 81 -20.56 -16.55 10.64
N LEU A 82 -19.95 -16.22 9.49
CA LEU A 82 -20.08 -16.94 8.22
C LEU A 82 -19.02 -18.04 8.04
N SER A 83 -18.22 -18.33 9.09
CA SER A 83 -17.08 -19.25 9.03
C SER A 83 -16.01 -18.83 7.99
N CYS A 84 -15.82 -17.52 7.81
CA CYS A 84 -14.83 -16.93 6.95
C CYS A 84 -13.78 -16.17 7.76
N ASP A 85 -12.51 -16.32 7.37
CA ASP A 85 -11.43 -15.50 7.90
C ASP A 85 -11.29 -14.19 7.13
N LEU A 86 -10.99 -13.11 7.86
CA LEU A 86 -10.68 -11.81 7.26
C LEU A 86 -9.16 -11.70 7.06
N VAL A 87 -8.72 -11.69 5.80
CA VAL A 87 -7.32 -11.45 5.45
C VAL A 87 -7.14 -10.02 4.93
N ILE A 88 -6.21 -9.28 5.51
CA ILE A 88 -5.84 -7.93 5.09
C ILE A 88 -4.39 -7.97 4.66
N ALA A 89 -4.13 -7.61 3.42
CA ALA A 89 -2.78 -7.56 2.89
C ALA A 89 -2.49 -6.18 2.28
N PRO A 90 -1.30 -5.60 2.55
CA PRO A 90 -0.87 -4.39 1.87
C PRO A 90 -0.57 -4.70 0.41
N LEU A 91 -0.80 -3.72 -0.48
CA LEU A 91 -0.46 -3.84 -1.89
C LEU A 91 0.29 -2.58 -2.31
N LEU A 92 1.57 -2.72 -2.58
CA LEU A 92 2.37 -1.65 -3.13
C LEU A 92 1.99 -1.40 -4.60
N GLN A 93 1.89 -0.13 -4.97
CA GLN A 93 1.64 0.27 -6.36
C GLN A 93 2.83 -0.02 -7.26
N ASP A 94 4.05 0.17 -6.71
CA ASP A 94 5.34 -0.08 -7.36
C ASP A 94 6.18 -1.04 -6.52
N SER A 95 7.30 -1.51 -7.09
CA SER A 95 8.29 -2.27 -6.31
C SER A 95 8.93 -1.38 -5.22
N ILE A 96 9.39 -1.99 -4.14
CA ILE A 96 10.10 -1.26 -3.07
C ILE A 96 11.27 -0.47 -3.63
N ASP A 97 12.03 -1.07 -4.56
CA ASP A 97 13.18 -0.41 -5.19
C ASP A 97 12.76 0.77 -6.06
N ALA A 98 11.65 0.66 -6.81
CA ALA A 98 11.12 1.77 -7.59
C ALA A 98 10.66 2.94 -6.70
N ILE A 99 10.00 2.64 -5.57
CA ILE A 99 9.58 3.64 -4.60
C ILE A 99 10.82 4.34 -3.98
N ARG A 100 11.84 3.57 -3.61
CA ARG A 100 13.10 4.11 -3.07
C ARG A 100 13.83 4.98 -4.09
N ARG A 101 13.94 4.53 -5.34
CA ARG A 101 14.56 5.31 -6.44
C ARG A 101 13.83 6.62 -6.66
N LYS A 102 12.51 6.60 -6.73
CA LYS A 102 11.69 7.81 -6.90
C LYS A 102 11.93 8.82 -5.77
N GLN A 103 12.10 8.35 -4.54
CA GLN A 103 12.39 9.22 -3.42
C GLN A 103 13.83 9.75 -3.46
N ALA A 104 14.82 8.90 -3.75
CA ALA A 104 16.22 9.31 -3.92
C ALA A 104 16.34 10.35 -5.05
N ARG A 105 15.67 10.16 -6.17
CA ARG A 105 15.63 11.12 -7.29
C ARG A 105 15.11 12.49 -6.84
N LYS A 106 14.02 12.53 -6.07
CA LYS A 106 13.49 13.81 -5.54
C LYS A 106 14.50 14.55 -4.67
N ILE A 107 15.24 13.82 -3.83
CA ILE A 107 16.25 14.41 -2.97
C ILE A 107 17.41 14.92 -3.83
N ALA A 108 17.92 14.13 -4.76
CA ALA A 108 18.97 14.51 -5.70
C ALA A 108 18.58 15.76 -6.49
N GLU A 109 17.37 15.84 -7.01
CA GLU A 109 16.87 17.04 -7.71
C GLU A 109 16.86 18.29 -6.83
N LYS A 110 16.49 18.16 -5.55
CA LYS A 110 16.52 19.27 -4.59
C LYS A 110 17.95 19.74 -4.33
N GLN A 111 18.89 18.83 -4.16
CA GLN A 111 20.30 19.11 -3.92
C GLN A 111 21.00 19.74 -5.14
N VAL A 112 20.77 19.16 -6.33
CA VAL A 112 21.34 19.66 -7.59
C VAL A 112 20.77 21.03 -7.94
N ARG A 113 19.47 21.26 -7.67
CA ARG A 113 18.86 22.60 -7.86
C ARG A 113 19.51 23.65 -6.96
N TYR A 114 19.84 23.32 -5.74
CA TYR A 114 20.58 24.19 -4.83
C TYR A 114 21.97 24.52 -5.38
N LEU A 115 22.72 23.50 -5.82
CA LEU A 115 24.04 23.66 -6.44
C LEU A 115 23.99 24.52 -7.71
N LYS A 116 23.00 24.27 -8.58
CA LYS A 116 22.78 25.08 -9.79
C LYS A 116 22.51 26.55 -9.46
N GLY A 117 21.76 26.85 -8.40
CA GLY A 117 21.53 28.20 -7.92
C GLY A 117 22.84 28.90 -7.53
N THR A 118 23.75 28.18 -6.86
CA THR A 118 25.06 28.70 -6.47
C THR A 118 25.97 28.92 -7.68
N MET A 119 26.01 27.97 -8.63
CA MET A 119 26.82 28.05 -9.87
C MET A 119 26.34 29.20 -10.80
N ASN A 120 25.05 29.46 -10.88
CA ASN A 120 24.53 30.60 -11.67
C ASN A 120 24.99 31.96 -11.14
N LEU A 121 25.29 32.07 -9.85
CA LEU A 121 25.86 33.28 -9.26
C LEU A 121 27.33 33.54 -9.66
N GLU A 122 28.01 32.46 -10.15
CA GLU A 122 29.40 32.52 -10.62
C GLU A 122 29.52 32.56 -12.16
N ASP A 123 28.43 32.90 -12.86
CA ASP A 123 28.37 33.02 -14.34
C ASP A 123 28.69 31.71 -15.11
N GLN A 124 28.67 30.56 -14.42
CA GLN A 124 28.87 29.24 -15.01
C GLN A 124 27.50 28.58 -15.27
N GLN A 125 27.09 28.50 -16.53
CA GLN A 125 25.88 27.72 -16.90
C GLN A 125 26.29 26.27 -17.21
N PRO A 126 25.99 25.30 -16.30
CA PRO A 126 26.34 23.91 -16.54
C PRO A 126 25.46 23.31 -17.67
N ASP A 127 26.09 22.51 -18.55
CA ASP A 127 25.40 21.77 -19.62
C ASP A 127 24.32 20.83 -19.03
N SER A 128 23.23 20.69 -19.77
CA SER A 128 22.12 19.81 -19.38
C SER A 128 22.55 18.34 -19.18
N ARG A 129 23.54 17.87 -19.94
CA ARG A 129 24.11 16.53 -19.79
C ARG A 129 24.87 16.38 -18.47
N PHE A 130 25.63 17.39 -18.09
CA PHE A 130 26.34 17.41 -16.81
C PHE A 130 25.38 17.36 -15.62
N ILE A 131 24.29 18.13 -15.69
CA ILE A 131 23.23 18.12 -14.66
C ILE A 131 22.58 16.74 -14.53
N GLU A 132 22.25 16.08 -15.64
CA GLU A 132 21.64 14.76 -15.64
C GLU A 132 22.59 13.70 -15.06
N GLU A 133 23.86 13.77 -15.40
CA GLU A 133 24.88 12.87 -14.85
C GLU A 133 25.08 13.07 -13.35
N LEU A 134 25.10 14.32 -12.90
CA LEU A 134 25.18 14.67 -11.47
C LEU A 134 23.96 14.16 -10.70
N LEU A 135 22.75 14.31 -11.27
CA LEU A 135 21.54 13.77 -10.69
C LEU A 135 21.58 12.25 -10.54
N LYS A 136 22.09 11.55 -11.56
CA LYS A 136 22.24 10.10 -11.53
C LYS A 136 23.25 9.64 -10.49
N GLN A 137 24.40 10.29 -10.43
CA GLN A 137 25.43 9.99 -9.43
C GLN A 137 24.90 10.19 -8.00
N GLU A 138 24.20 11.30 -7.76
CA GLU A 138 23.64 11.59 -6.44
C GLU A 138 22.51 10.63 -6.06
N GLU A 139 21.64 10.26 -6.99
CA GLU A 139 20.63 9.23 -6.80
C GLU A 139 21.24 7.89 -6.40
N GLU A 140 22.28 7.45 -7.12
CA GLU A 140 22.99 6.21 -6.80
C GLU A 140 23.69 6.26 -5.44
N ARG A 141 24.32 7.39 -5.09
CA ARG A 141 24.93 7.60 -3.78
C ARG A 141 23.92 7.45 -2.65
N LEU A 142 22.75 8.12 -2.78
CA LEU A 142 21.68 8.07 -1.79
C LEU A 142 21.10 6.67 -1.62
N LEU A 143 21.05 5.87 -2.69
CA LEU A 143 20.54 4.50 -2.64
C LEU A 143 21.53 3.50 -2.03
N LYS A 144 22.84 3.74 -2.21
CA LYS A 144 23.91 2.85 -1.72
C LYS A 144 24.26 3.09 -0.25
N ASP A 145 24.08 4.30 0.25
CA ASP A 145 24.44 4.65 1.63
C ASP A 145 23.39 4.14 2.63
N PRO A 146 23.73 3.16 3.49
CA PRO A 146 22.79 2.61 4.46
C PRO A 146 22.41 3.59 5.58
N ASN A 147 23.19 4.66 5.76
CA ASN A 147 22.98 5.66 6.80
C ASN A 147 22.04 6.79 6.35
N VAL A 148 21.76 6.89 5.05
CA VAL A 148 20.87 7.91 4.52
C VAL A 148 19.41 7.51 4.79
N ASN A 149 18.68 8.39 5.47
CA ASN A 149 17.25 8.28 5.61
C ASN A 149 16.56 9.07 4.48
N LEU A 150 16.10 8.36 3.45
CA LEU A 150 15.41 8.94 2.29
C LEU A 150 14.07 9.63 2.64
N TRP A 151 13.55 9.42 3.84
CA TRP A 151 12.23 9.91 4.28
C TRP A 151 12.32 11.03 5.33
N LYS A 152 13.55 11.46 5.65
CA LYS A 152 13.77 12.58 6.56
C LYS A 152 13.55 13.87 5.77
N GLU A 153 12.57 14.66 6.17
CA GLU A 153 12.33 16.02 5.68
C GLU A 153 13.32 17.02 6.28
#